data_8ad82ca2288ce6be0a46d60684900a93
#
_entry.id   8ad82ca2288ce6be0a46d60684900a93
#
_cell.length_a   1.000
_cell.length_b   1.000
_cell.length_c   1.000
_cell.angle_alpha   90.00
_cell.angle_beta   90.00
_cell.angle_gamma   90.00
#
_symmetry.space_group_name_H-M   'P 1'
#
loop_
_entity.id
_entity.type
_entity.pdbx_description
1 polymer ?
#
loop_
_entity_poly.entity_id
_entity_poly.type
_entity_poly.pdbx_seq_one_letter_code
_entity_poly.pdbx_strand_id
1 'polypeptide(L)'
;MRREAILIVILLCVAPVGTASDISATRHNLSISGSGSVTSGSVNEVCVFCHTPHHSSQSAPLWNRELPTGQTYQLYGSSTLDASPENPQLRSGNHSLLCLSCHDGTIALGDFINPSQEDTGFVFGVGDRGRLGTDLSNDHPVSFTYDNSLSLSDTRLHQPGINGANIAPLPLQGGQYLECTTCHDVHDNTLQPFLNVQSLNGDLCLTCHDFATWDFAVSSHATQTGNTPGSPGPWDNRRAEWRGFTVAENSCFNCHAPHSAPSPKRLLKDVEEDTCLQCHNGTVADTNIAAEFNKASSHPIDMTTDVHDPSPSVESAVVQSRHVECVDCHNPHAVSGTDNGNLPGPLNGVRGLDSSGLGELNPITEVYQLCFRCHGYSGSKPAPPTARVHEQTNVAMEFDTGNPSFHPILGPSVNPNVPSLIIAPGSIITCIDCHNSNTSTTAGGSGPDGPHGSTFPTLLARRYVTADNTRESAARYALCLSCHDYDSILDDASFGEHSRHLENGDVPCNACHDPHGVSSTQATSSNGFPNNTHLINFDTSIVSPTLGNPAPFFEDRGTFQGRCTLSFHGEQHCPGNNCDIDARY
;
A
#
# COMPACT_ATOMS: atom_id res chain seq x y z
N MET A 1 61.07 -22.50 46.44
CA MET A 1 59.61 -22.54 46.52
C MET A 1 59.09 -21.09 46.57
N ARG A 2 58.72 -20.53 45.43
CA ARG A 2 58.09 -19.18 45.32
C ARG A 2 56.58 -19.36 45.42
N ARG A 3 55.94 -18.72 46.39
CA ARG A 3 54.49 -18.66 46.54
C ARG A 3 53.99 -17.49 45.66
N GLU A 4 53.28 -17.78 44.60
CA GLU A 4 52.56 -16.76 43.87
C GLU A 4 51.19 -16.52 44.54
N ALA A 5 50.93 -15.28 44.92
CA ALA A 5 49.65 -14.85 45.47
C ALA A 5 48.75 -14.49 44.31
N ILE A 6 47.67 -15.25 44.16
CA ILE A 6 46.59 -14.94 43.16
C ILE A 6 45.71 -13.86 43.79
N LEU A 7 45.74 -12.67 43.19
CA LEU A 7 44.84 -11.55 43.52
C LEU A 7 43.53 -11.76 42.79
N ILE A 8 42.47 -12.17 43.49
CA ILE A 8 41.12 -12.25 42.96
C ILE A 8 40.52 -10.84 43.03
N VAL A 9 40.41 -10.17 41.86
CA VAL A 9 39.65 -8.93 41.72
C VAL A 9 38.18 -9.29 41.55
N ILE A 10 37.39 -9.12 42.61
CA ILE A 10 35.92 -9.21 42.52
C ILE A 10 35.42 -7.93 41.87
N LEU A 11 35.06 -8.02 40.59
CA LEU A 11 34.37 -6.95 39.88
C LEU A 11 32.92 -6.95 40.35
N LEU A 12 32.57 -6.07 41.29
CA LEU A 12 31.19 -5.79 41.63
C LEU A 12 30.55 -5.07 40.44
N CYS A 13 29.80 -5.80 39.61
CA CYS A 13 28.82 -5.20 38.69
C CYS A 13 27.71 -4.57 39.55
N VAL A 14 27.84 -3.30 39.84
CA VAL A 14 26.71 -2.50 40.29
C VAL A 14 25.84 -2.28 39.05
N ALA A 15 24.81 -3.12 38.87
CA ALA A 15 23.74 -2.80 37.96
C ALA A 15 23.15 -1.44 38.40
N PRO A 16 22.92 -0.49 37.50
CA PRO A 16 22.20 0.71 37.86
C PRO A 16 20.82 0.27 38.37
N VAL A 17 20.55 0.53 39.63
CA VAL A 17 19.17 0.47 40.15
C VAL A 17 18.46 1.58 39.44
N GLY A 18 17.64 1.23 38.43
CA GLY A 18 16.71 2.17 37.80
C GLY A 18 15.85 2.75 38.93
N THR A 19 16.03 4.03 39.22
CA THR A 19 15.15 4.74 40.12
C THR A 19 13.82 4.84 39.39
N ALA A 20 12.78 4.12 39.88
CA ALA A 20 11.41 4.36 39.46
C ALA A 20 11.20 5.87 39.48
N SER A 21 10.76 6.45 38.37
CA SER A 21 10.57 7.90 38.31
C SER A 21 9.42 8.25 39.23
N ASP A 22 9.75 9.05 40.25
CA ASP A 22 8.79 9.50 41.25
C ASP A 22 7.63 10.22 40.52
N ILE A 23 6.41 9.77 40.71
CA ILE A 23 5.19 10.35 40.10
C ILE A 23 5.13 11.87 40.34
N SER A 24 5.72 12.36 41.42
CA SER A 24 5.82 13.79 41.74
C SER A 24 6.56 14.60 40.67
N ALA A 25 7.46 13.96 39.90
CA ALA A 25 8.21 14.56 38.82
C ALA A 25 7.52 14.41 37.43
N THR A 26 6.34 13.81 37.38
CA THR A 26 5.61 13.54 36.14
C THR A 26 4.45 14.49 35.93
N ARG A 27 3.80 14.39 34.76
CA ARG A 27 2.58 15.15 34.46
C ARG A 27 1.35 14.66 35.25
N HIS A 28 1.40 13.49 35.88
CA HIS A 28 0.37 13.02 36.80
C HIS A 28 0.50 13.63 38.20
N ASN A 29 1.54 14.40 38.48
CA ASN A 29 1.53 15.33 39.60
C ASN A 29 0.59 16.51 39.26
N LEU A 30 -0.67 16.37 39.63
CA LEU A 30 -1.68 17.40 39.42
C LEU A 30 -1.78 18.38 40.61
N SER A 31 -0.92 18.23 41.63
CA SER A 31 -0.89 19.13 42.80
C SER A 31 -0.29 20.50 42.40
N ILE A 32 -0.29 21.43 43.36
CA ILE A 32 0.30 22.77 43.19
C ILE A 32 1.82 22.70 42.91
N SER A 33 2.48 21.58 43.20
CA SER A 33 3.88 21.34 42.89
C SER A 33 4.11 20.74 41.49
N GLY A 34 3.06 20.44 40.76
CA GLY A 34 3.15 19.84 39.42
C GLY A 34 3.74 20.77 38.40
N SER A 35 4.50 20.18 37.46
CA SER A 35 5.15 20.92 36.34
C SER A 35 4.34 20.89 35.04
N GLY A 36 3.18 20.22 35.03
CA GLY A 36 2.27 20.14 33.88
C GLY A 36 1.52 21.43 33.59
N SER A 37 0.90 21.53 32.43
CA SER A 37 0.02 22.62 32.08
C SER A 37 -1.32 22.59 32.82
N VAL A 38 -1.65 21.46 33.40
CA VAL A 38 -2.89 21.19 34.15
C VAL A 38 -2.51 20.83 35.57
N THR A 39 -2.72 21.74 36.49
CA THR A 39 -2.40 21.57 37.93
C THR A 39 -3.46 22.24 38.80
N SER A 40 -3.67 21.70 39.96
CA SER A 40 -4.54 22.28 40.97
C SER A 40 -3.98 23.60 41.51
N GLY A 41 -4.83 24.54 41.86
CA GLY A 41 -4.46 25.77 42.54
C GLY A 41 -4.37 25.66 44.06
N SER A 42 -4.85 24.56 44.65
CA SER A 42 -5.08 24.46 46.11
C SER A 42 -4.60 23.14 46.73
N VAL A 43 -4.51 22.05 45.97
CA VAL A 43 -4.21 20.72 46.49
C VAL A 43 -2.70 20.44 46.49
N ASN A 44 -2.15 20.08 47.63
CA ASN A 44 -0.70 19.77 47.78
C ASN A 44 -0.36 18.29 47.63
N GLU A 45 -1.31 17.41 47.91
CA GLU A 45 -1.11 15.97 47.94
C GLU A 45 -1.13 15.40 46.53
N VAL A 46 0.00 14.80 46.11
CA VAL A 46 0.17 14.24 44.78
C VAL A 46 -0.76 13.03 44.53
N CYS A 47 -0.89 12.16 45.53
CA CYS A 47 -1.61 10.88 45.36
C CYS A 47 -3.13 11.01 45.44
N VAL A 48 -3.65 12.11 45.99
CA VAL A 48 -5.10 12.28 46.28
C VAL A 48 -5.98 12.33 45.04
N PHE A 49 -5.41 12.71 43.89
CA PHE A 49 -6.12 12.76 42.63
C PHE A 49 -6.56 11.39 42.13
N CYS A 50 -5.90 10.34 42.60
CA CYS A 50 -6.15 8.94 42.23
C CYS A 50 -6.57 8.09 43.43
N HIS A 51 -5.99 8.32 44.62
CA HIS A 51 -6.11 7.43 45.77
C HIS A 51 -6.58 8.15 47.04
N THR A 52 -7.38 7.43 47.86
CA THR A 52 -7.75 7.83 49.22
C THR A 52 -7.58 6.64 50.18
N PRO A 53 -7.04 6.83 51.41
CA PRO A 53 -6.83 5.71 52.32
C PRO A 53 -8.17 5.17 52.90
N HIS A 54 -9.24 5.93 52.83
CA HIS A 54 -10.54 5.58 53.41
C HIS A 54 -11.65 6.03 52.47
N HIS A 55 -12.78 5.34 52.51
CA HIS A 55 -13.99 5.71 51.78
C HIS A 55 -13.81 5.83 50.25
N SER A 56 -12.97 4.97 49.67
CA SER A 56 -12.71 4.92 48.24
C SER A 56 -13.89 4.35 47.47
N SER A 57 -13.90 4.55 46.14
CA SER A 57 -14.76 3.78 45.24
C SER A 57 -14.43 2.29 45.30
N GLN A 58 -15.41 1.43 45.04
CA GLN A 58 -15.22 -0.03 45.14
C GLN A 58 -14.48 -0.64 43.93
N SER A 59 -14.10 0.16 42.92
CA SER A 59 -13.70 -0.34 41.60
C SER A 59 -12.22 -0.55 41.42
N ALA A 60 -11.37 -0.05 42.32
CA ALA A 60 -9.92 -0.23 42.23
C ALA A 60 -9.27 0.04 43.59
N PRO A 61 -8.00 -0.31 43.80
CA PRO A 61 -7.31 -0.11 45.05
C PRO A 61 -7.39 1.36 45.51
N LEU A 62 -8.26 1.66 46.42
CA LEU A 62 -8.40 2.99 47.05
C LEU A 62 -8.68 4.15 46.08
N TRP A 63 -9.41 3.91 44.97
CA TRP A 63 -9.69 4.94 43.98
C TRP A 63 -10.56 6.07 44.56
N ASN A 64 -10.11 7.31 44.37
CA ASN A 64 -10.71 8.50 44.99
C ASN A 64 -11.65 9.29 44.06
N ARG A 65 -12.11 8.68 42.99
CA ARG A 65 -12.96 9.34 41.99
C ARG A 65 -14.17 8.50 41.65
N GLU A 66 -15.24 9.17 41.26
CA GLU A 66 -16.36 8.50 40.58
C GLU A 66 -15.90 7.99 39.24
N LEU A 67 -16.44 6.83 38.85
CA LEU A 67 -16.20 6.27 37.53
C LEU A 67 -17.27 6.69 36.55
N PRO A 68 -16.95 6.93 35.28
CA PRO A 68 -17.92 7.30 34.26
C PRO A 68 -18.76 6.10 33.79
N THR A 69 -19.33 5.33 34.72
CA THR A 69 -20.04 4.06 34.45
C THR A 69 -21.34 4.23 33.67
N GLY A 70 -21.91 5.45 33.62
CA GLY A 70 -23.09 5.77 32.80
C GLY A 70 -22.75 6.37 31.44
N GLN A 71 -21.46 6.58 31.16
CA GLN A 71 -20.99 7.16 29.90
C GLN A 71 -21.03 6.12 28.79
N THR A 72 -21.46 6.54 27.61
CA THR A 72 -21.35 5.74 26.38
C THR A 72 -20.13 6.21 25.60
N TYR A 73 -19.28 5.27 25.23
CA TYR A 73 -18.09 5.51 24.41
C TYR A 73 -18.30 4.97 23.00
N GLN A 74 -17.89 5.74 22.01
CA GLN A 74 -17.77 5.23 20.64
C GLN A 74 -16.42 4.50 20.53
N LEU A 75 -16.45 3.18 20.47
CA LEU A 75 -15.23 2.36 20.42
C LEU A 75 -14.73 2.20 18.98
N TYR A 76 -13.43 1.89 18.84
CA TYR A 76 -12.83 1.58 17.56
C TYR A 76 -13.55 0.40 16.88
N GLY A 77 -13.72 0.52 15.56
CA GLY A 77 -14.27 -0.54 14.73
C GLY A 77 -13.70 -0.48 13.32
N SER A 78 -13.40 -1.64 12.76
CA SER A 78 -12.98 -1.78 11.38
C SER A 78 -13.38 -3.14 10.82
N SER A 79 -13.34 -3.30 9.51
CA SER A 79 -13.63 -4.57 8.81
C SER A 79 -12.62 -5.68 9.12
N THR A 80 -11.44 -5.31 9.64
CA THR A 80 -10.35 -6.23 9.99
C THR A 80 -10.19 -6.40 11.49
N LEU A 81 -11.09 -5.88 12.30
CA LEU A 81 -11.05 -6.04 13.75
C LEU A 81 -11.73 -7.35 14.15
N ASP A 82 -10.94 -8.36 14.50
CA ASP A 82 -11.44 -9.64 15.02
C ASP A 82 -11.75 -9.60 16.52
N ALA A 83 -11.18 -8.64 17.24
CA ALA A 83 -11.52 -8.41 18.64
C ALA A 83 -12.97 -7.92 18.78
N SER A 84 -13.62 -8.34 19.85
CA SER A 84 -14.96 -7.85 20.22
C SER A 84 -14.83 -6.95 21.45
N PRO A 85 -14.60 -5.62 21.28
CA PRO A 85 -14.62 -4.70 22.39
C PRO A 85 -15.96 -4.80 23.13
N GLU A 86 -15.90 -4.86 24.44
CA GLU A 86 -17.13 -4.89 25.24
C GLU A 86 -17.89 -3.59 25.04
N ASN A 87 -19.18 -3.70 25.08
CA ASN A 87 -20.21 -2.71 24.73
C ASN A 87 -19.79 -1.24 24.97
N PRO A 88 -20.51 -0.26 24.42
CA PRO A 88 -20.16 1.17 24.52
C PRO A 88 -20.02 1.74 25.94
N GLN A 89 -20.43 0.98 26.96
CA GLN A 89 -20.31 1.38 28.37
C GLN A 89 -19.02 0.90 29.03
N LEU A 90 -18.22 0.13 28.31
CA LEU A 90 -17.06 -0.59 28.83
C LEU A 90 -17.41 -1.53 29.98
N ARG A 91 -16.56 -2.51 30.22
CA ARG A 91 -16.82 -3.51 31.26
C ARG A 91 -16.71 -2.89 32.66
N SER A 92 -17.71 -3.15 33.50
CA SER A 92 -17.65 -2.74 34.90
C SER A 92 -16.41 -3.32 35.59
N GLY A 93 -15.65 -2.46 36.26
CA GLY A 93 -14.43 -2.83 36.97
C GLY A 93 -13.19 -2.94 36.06
N ASN A 94 -13.25 -2.51 34.80
CA ASN A 94 -12.06 -2.44 33.97
C ASN A 94 -11.15 -1.26 34.37
N HIS A 95 -9.84 -1.41 34.09
CA HIS A 95 -8.87 -0.38 34.43
C HIS A 95 -8.96 0.84 33.54
N SER A 96 -9.49 0.71 32.32
CA SER A 96 -9.64 1.85 31.40
C SER A 96 -10.59 2.90 31.95
N LEU A 97 -11.65 2.51 32.70
CA LEU A 97 -12.55 3.46 33.35
C LEU A 97 -11.86 4.32 34.42
N LEU A 98 -10.81 3.80 35.06
CA LEU A 98 -10.00 4.59 36.00
C LEU A 98 -9.31 5.75 35.26
N CYS A 99 -8.70 5.45 34.12
CA CYS A 99 -8.04 6.45 33.27
C CYS A 99 -9.05 7.44 32.71
N LEU A 100 -10.16 6.94 32.18
CA LEU A 100 -11.23 7.74 31.57
C LEU A 100 -11.95 8.62 32.58
N SER A 101 -11.93 8.32 33.89
CA SER A 101 -12.45 9.24 34.91
C SER A 101 -11.77 10.62 34.92
N CYS A 102 -10.63 10.74 34.21
CA CYS A 102 -9.97 12.01 33.94
C CYS A 102 -9.87 12.27 32.43
N HIS A 103 -9.43 11.27 31.67
CA HIS A 103 -9.02 11.43 30.26
C HIS A 103 -10.19 11.54 29.28
N ASP A 104 -11.43 11.20 29.66
CA ASP A 104 -12.61 11.48 28.83
C ASP A 104 -13.07 12.95 28.91
N GLY A 105 -12.62 13.67 29.95
CA GLY A 105 -12.97 15.08 30.17
C GLY A 105 -14.41 15.31 30.59
N THR A 106 -15.13 14.29 31.06
CA THR A 106 -16.53 14.43 31.54
C THR A 106 -16.62 14.76 33.02
N ILE A 107 -15.62 14.40 33.81
CA ILE A 107 -15.54 14.61 35.25
C ILE A 107 -14.41 15.61 35.54
N ALA A 108 -14.69 16.60 36.41
CA ALA A 108 -13.69 17.56 36.84
C ALA A 108 -12.52 16.86 37.58
N LEU A 109 -11.28 17.28 37.30
CA LEU A 109 -10.08 16.66 37.86
C LEU A 109 -9.99 16.80 39.39
N GLY A 110 -10.59 17.84 39.95
CA GLY A 110 -10.71 18.09 41.38
C GLY A 110 -11.97 17.51 42.04
N ASP A 111 -12.74 16.70 41.32
CA ASP A 111 -13.95 16.07 41.85
C ASP A 111 -13.59 14.73 42.50
N PHE A 112 -13.40 14.76 43.81
CA PHE A 112 -12.99 13.64 44.66
C PHE A 112 -14.16 13.04 45.43
N ILE A 113 -14.18 11.72 45.61
CA ILE A 113 -15.10 11.03 46.51
C ILE A 113 -14.85 11.48 47.98
N ASN A 114 -13.55 11.63 48.30
CA ASN A 114 -13.11 12.01 49.64
C ASN A 114 -12.18 13.22 49.54
N PRO A 115 -12.73 14.43 49.42
CA PRO A 115 -11.92 15.62 49.23
C PRO A 115 -11.24 16.02 50.55
N SER A 116 -9.93 16.21 50.50
CA SER A 116 -9.19 16.92 51.55
C SER A 116 -9.29 18.43 51.37
N GLN A 117 -9.44 18.89 50.15
CA GLN A 117 -9.76 20.24 49.70
C GLN A 117 -10.47 20.15 48.36
N GLU A 118 -11.58 20.92 48.20
CA GLU A 118 -12.26 21.01 46.91
C GLU A 118 -11.52 21.97 45.98
N ASP A 119 -11.20 21.51 44.74
CA ASP A 119 -10.68 22.35 43.66
C ASP A 119 -11.63 22.25 42.47
N THR A 120 -12.73 22.97 42.56
CA THR A 120 -13.79 23.01 41.57
C THR A 120 -13.39 23.89 40.39
N GLY A 121 -13.35 23.36 39.18
CA GLY A 121 -13.08 24.13 37.95
C GLY A 121 -11.83 23.71 37.19
N PHE A 122 -11.19 22.69 37.63
CA PHE A 122 -9.99 22.11 37.06
C PHE A 122 -10.37 20.89 36.17
N VAL A 123 -10.36 21.07 34.87
CA VAL A 123 -10.77 20.08 33.86
C VAL A 123 -9.78 20.03 32.72
N PHE A 124 -9.71 18.93 32.00
CA PHE A 124 -9.03 18.90 30.71
C PHE A 124 -9.78 19.77 29.70
N GLY A 125 -9.11 20.78 29.17
CA GLY A 125 -9.61 21.60 28.08
C GLY A 125 -9.72 20.84 26.76
N VAL A 126 -10.55 21.35 25.87
CA VAL A 126 -10.56 20.87 24.48
C VAL A 126 -9.19 21.19 23.85
N GLY A 127 -8.51 20.18 23.34
CA GLY A 127 -7.17 20.30 22.76
C GLY A 127 -6.01 19.99 23.72
N ASP A 128 -6.28 19.73 25.01
CA ASP A 128 -5.26 19.21 25.90
C ASP A 128 -4.83 17.79 25.48
N ARG A 129 -3.53 17.57 25.41
CA ARG A 129 -2.95 16.29 24.89
C ARG A 129 -3.39 15.04 25.67
N GLY A 130 -3.81 15.19 26.90
CA GLY A 130 -4.30 14.09 27.74
C GLY A 130 -5.79 13.80 27.57
N ARG A 131 -6.55 14.62 26.85
CA ARG A 131 -7.98 14.41 26.67
C ARG A 131 -8.24 13.49 25.48
N LEU A 132 -8.72 12.28 25.75
CA LEU A 132 -9.18 11.32 24.74
C LEU A 132 -10.64 11.61 24.33
N GLY A 133 -11.47 12.05 25.27
CA GLY A 133 -12.90 12.26 25.06
C GLY A 133 -13.71 10.96 25.21
N THR A 134 -14.95 11.01 24.74
CA THR A 134 -15.86 9.86 24.73
C THR A 134 -15.92 9.16 23.37
N ASP A 135 -15.35 9.78 22.35
CA ASP A 135 -15.14 9.15 21.04
C ASP A 135 -13.75 8.51 21.02
N LEU A 136 -13.71 7.19 21.20
CA LEU A 136 -12.52 6.36 21.16
C LEU A 136 -12.45 5.57 19.84
N SER A 137 -13.20 5.96 18.82
CA SER A 137 -13.18 5.31 17.50
C SER A 137 -11.89 5.56 16.75
N ASN A 138 -11.14 6.56 17.17
CA ASN A 138 -9.83 6.94 16.63
C ASN A 138 -8.67 6.63 17.60
N ASP A 139 -8.91 5.73 18.57
CA ASP A 139 -7.94 5.24 19.53
C ASP A 139 -7.76 3.72 19.39
N HIS A 140 -6.60 3.21 19.80
CA HIS A 140 -6.36 1.76 19.82
C HIS A 140 -7.45 1.07 20.64
N PRO A 141 -8.04 -0.03 20.13
CA PRO A 141 -9.12 -0.73 20.83
C PRO A 141 -8.67 -1.19 22.21
N VAL A 142 -9.56 -1.01 23.19
CA VAL A 142 -9.38 -1.42 24.60
C VAL A 142 -10.64 -2.11 25.11
N SER A 143 -10.55 -2.71 26.29
CA SER A 143 -11.69 -3.37 26.96
C SER A 143 -12.21 -4.58 26.20
N PHE A 144 -11.30 -5.43 25.72
CA PHE A 144 -11.64 -6.69 25.07
C PHE A 144 -10.75 -7.84 25.59
N THR A 145 -11.24 -9.07 25.38
CA THR A 145 -10.47 -10.27 25.73
C THR A 145 -9.39 -10.51 24.70
N TYR A 146 -8.14 -10.56 25.16
CA TYR A 146 -6.99 -10.98 24.37
C TYR A 146 -6.56 -12.37 24.80
N ASP A 147 -6.94 -13.38 24.03
CA ASP A 147 -6.70 -14.80 24.34
C ASP A 147 -6.26 -15.58 23.10
N ASN A 148 -6.04 -16.89 23.28
CA ASN A 148 -5.68 -17.76 22.17
C ASN A 148 -6.76 -17.86 21.09
N SER A 149 -8.04 -17.64 21.43
CA SER A 149 -9.11 -17.67 20.43
C SER A 149 -8.99 -16.49 19.46
N LEU A 150 -8.71 -15.31 20.01
CA LEU A 150 -8.50 -14.10 19.20
C LEU A 150 -7.28 -14.25 18.28
N SER A 151 -6.14 -14.70 18.81
CA SER A 151 -4.92 -14.85 18.00
C SER A 151 -4.97 -16.01 17.00
N LEU A 152 -5.89 -16.96 17.17
CA LEU A 152 -6.18 -17.98 16.15
C LEU A 152 -7.12 -17.44 15.05
N SER A 153 -7.97 -16.49 15.38
CA SER A 153 -8.83 -15.79 14.43
C SER A 153 -8.03 -14.76 13.64
N ASP A 154 -7.32 -13.87 14.33
CA ASP A 154 -6.38 -12.92 13.73
C ASP A 154 -4.96 -13.46 13.79
N THR A 155 -4.51 -14.07 12.70
CA THR A 155 -3.17 -14.65 12.58
C THR A 155 -2.03 -13.62 12.59
N ARG A 156 -2.37 -12.33 12.67
CA ARG A 156 -1.41 -11.23 12.82
C ARG A 156 -1.21 -10.83 14.29
N LEU A 157 -1.71 -11.64 15.22
CA LEU A 157 -1.52 -11.45 16.65
C LEU A 157 -0.76 -12.61 17.25
N HIS A 158 0.21 -12.30 18.12
CA HIS A 158 0.90 -13.31 18.92
C HIS A 158 -0.06 -14.00 19.88
N GLN A 159 0.12 -15.30 20.07
CA GLN A 159 -0.67 -16.05 21.05
C GLN A 159 -0.21 -15.71 22.47
N PRO A 160 -1.12 -15.32 23.37
CA PRO A 160 -0.77 -15.08 24.75
C PRO A 160 -0.26 -16.36 25.44
N GLY A 161 0.89 -16.29 26.09
CA GLY A 161 1.42 -17.37 26.91
C GLY A 161 2.15 -18.51 26.19
N ILE A 162 2.33 -18.46 24.86
CA ILE A 162 3.12 -19.45 24.12
C ILE A 162 4.52 -18.89 23.83
N ASN A 163 5.55 -19.67 24.20
CA ASN A 163 6.99 -19.46 23.92
C ASN A 163 7.68 -18.26 24.55
N GLY A 164 7.14 -17.64 25.61
CA GLY A 164 7.83 -16.53 26.28
C GLY A 164 8.12 -15.31 25.43
N ALA A 165 7.71 -15.28 24.17
CA ALA A 165 7.91 -14.18 23.23
C ALA A 165 6.69 -13.26 23.12
N ASN A 166 5.84 -13.26 24.02
CA ASN A 166 4.45 -12.98 23.97
C ASN A 166 4.15 -11.63 24.54
N ILE A 167 2.94 -11.39 24.89
CA ILE A 167 2.55 -10.16 25.57
C ILE A 167 3.23 -9.93 26.92
N ALA A 168 4.00 -10.88 27.43
CA ALA A 168 5.01 -10.57 28.46
C ALA A 168 6.14 -9.72 27.84
N PRO A 169 6.44 -8.51 28.35
CA PRO A 169 6.10 -8.05 29.68
C PRO A 169 4.82 -7.21 29.80
N LEU A 170 3.95 -7.15 28.81
CA LEU A 170 2.73 -6.35 28.87
C LEU A 170 1.65 -7.02 29.74
N PRO A 171 1.17 -6.36 30.82
CA PRO A 171 0.18 -6.93 31.71
C PRO A 171 -1.22 -6.89 31.11
N LEU A 172 -1.92 -8.03 31.10
CA LEU A 172 -3.35 -8.07 30.83
C LEU A 172 -4.13 -8.03 32.15
N GLN A 173 -5.14 -7.22 32.25
CA GLN A 173 -5.99 -7.18 33.43
C GLN A 173 -6.68 -8.53 33.64
N GLY A 174 -6.52 -9.11 34.85
CA GLY A 174 -7.04 -10.44 35.14
C GLY A 174 -6.44 -11.54 34.26
N GLY A 175 -5.29 -11.28 33.61
CA GLY A 175 -4.59 -12.22 32.76
C GLY A 175 -5.19 -12.43 31.37
N GLN A 176 -6.18 -11.62 30.97
CA GLN A 176 -6.87 -11.81 29.70
C GLN A 176 -7.42 -10.54 29.04
N TYR A 177 -7.52 -9.41 29.73
CA TYR A 177 -8.15 -8.22 29.17
C TYR A 177 -7.12 -7.17 28.80
N LEU A 178 -7.20 -6.69 27.55
CA LEU A 178 -6.40 -5.55 27.09
C LEU A 178 -7.08 -4.26 27.52
N GLU A 179 -6.37 -3.45 28.30
CA GLU A 179 -6.83 -2.21 28.89
C GLU A 179 -5.75 -1.11 28.75
N CYS A 180 -6.04 0.13 29.10
CA CYS A 180 -5.04 1.21 29.08
C CYS A 180 -3.77 0.83 29.86
N THR A 181 -3.92 0.12 30.99
CA THR A 181 -2.82 -0.37 31.82
C THR A 181 -1.98 -1.47 31.19
N THR A 182 -2.41 -2.04 30.07
CA THR A 182 -1.58 -2.98 29.30
C THR A 182 -0.37 -2.29 28.70
N CYS A 183 -0.54 -1.08 28.18
CA CYS A 183 0.53 -0.29 27.60
C CYS A 183 1.16 0.70 28.59
N HIS A 184 0.41 1.17 29.60
CA HIS A 184 0.84 2.23 30.51
C HIS A 184 0.88 1.80 31.98
N ASP A 185 1.99 2.12 32.67
CA ASP A 185 2.07 2.12 34.12
C ASP A 185 2.25 3.54 34.65
N VAL A 186 1.19 4.12 35.22
CA VAL A 186 1.18 5.50 35.70
C VAL A 186 2.14 5.75 36.87
N HIS A 187 2.69 4.71 37.50
CA HIS A 187 3.66 4.81 38.60
C HIS A 187 5.11 4.72 38.12
N ASP A 188 5.33 4.32 36.84
CA ASP A 188 6.66 4.26 36.25
C ASP A 188 6.71 5.07 34.95
N ASN A 189 7.48 6.15 34.94
CA ASN A 189 7.72 6.99 33.78
C ASN A 189 9.16 6.88 33.26
N THR A 190 9.82 5.76 33.52
CA THR A 190 11.16 5.46 33.01
C THR A 190 11.15 5.42 31.50
N LEU A 191 10.10 4.81 30.92
CA LEU A 191 9.81 4.85 29.49
C LEU A 191 8.63 5.82 29.24
N GLN A 192 8.95 6.98 28.67
CA GLN A 192 7.95 8.01 28.45
C GLN A 192 7.07 7.69 27.22
N PRO A 193 5.76 8.01 27.28
CA PRO A 193 4.97 8.47 28.43
C PRO A 193 4.38 7.29 29.22
N PHE A 194 4.98 6.89 30.31
CA PHE A 194 4.50 5.82 31.20
C PHE A 194 4.35 4.44 30.52
N LEU A 195 5.22 4.10 29.59
CA LEU A 195 5.11 2.85 28.83
C LEU A 195 5.71 1.67 29.58
N ASN A 196 5.04 0.52 29.52
CA ASN A 196 5.55 -0.75 30.04
C ASN A 196 6.69 -1.33 29.18
N VAL A 197 6.72 -1.00 27.89
CA VAL A 197 7.73 -1.40 26.90
C VAL A 197 8.09 -0.17 26.06
N GLN A 198 9.35 -0.07 25.65
CA GLN A 198 9.77 1.02 24.78
C GLN A 198 9.01 1.00 23.46
N SER A 199 8.81 2.18 22.88
CA SER A 199 8.08 2.33 21.62
C SER A 199 9.00 2.36 20.39
N LEU A 200 10.33 2.46 20.57
CA LEU A 200 11.30 2.47 19.47
C LEU A 200 11.31 1.13 18.72
N ASN A 201 11.63 1.19 17.45
CA ASN A 201 11.70 0.03 16.56
C ASN A 201 10.39 -0.79 16.48
N GLY A 202 9.30 -0.25 16.98
CA GLY A 202 8.01 -0.93 17.05
C GLY A 202 7.87 -1.92 18.22
N ASP A 203 8.81 -1.99 19.15
CA ASP A 203 8.84 -3.02 20.22
C ASP A 203 7.53 -3.14 20.97
N LEU A 204 6.90 -2.00 21.34
CA LEU A 204 5.61 -2.00 22.00
C LEU A 204 4.52 -2.66 21.16
N CYS A 205 4.45 -2.33 19.88
CA CYS A 205 3.43 -2.85 18.96
C CYS A 205 3.67 -4.33 18.64
N LEU A 206 4.92 -4.68 18.35
CA LEU A 206 5.34 -6.04 18.00
C LEU A 206 5.25 -7.02 19.16
N THR A 207 5.04 -6.55 20.40
CA THR A 207 4.72 -7.44 21.52
C THR A 207 3.42 -8.21 21.29
N CYS A 208 2.43 -7.60 20.64
CA CYS A 208 1.14 -8.21 20.33
C CYS A 208 0.97 -8.50 18.84
N HIS A 209 1.40 -7.58 17.95
CA HIS A 209 1.24 -7.73 16.51
C HIS A 209 2.34 -8.58 15.90
N ASP A 210 1.94 -9.67 15.22
CA ASP A 210 2.83 -10.57 14.50
C ASP A 210 2.83 -10.25 13.00
N PHE A 211 3.90 -9.62 12.55
CA PHE A 211 4.13 -9.36 11.12
C PHE A 211 5.13 -10.33 10.49
N ALA A 212 5.45 -11.44 11.14
CA ALA A 212 6.42 -12.42 10.64
C ALA A 212 6.00 -12.99 9.27
N THR A 213 4.70 -13.12 9.01
CA THR A 213 4.18 -13.54 7.70
C THR A 213 4.34 -12.48 6.61
N TRP A 214 4.58 -11.22 6.98
CA TRP A 214 4.81 -10.11 6.07
C TRP A 214 6.26 -9.63 6.05
N ASP A 215 7.10 -10.32 6.80
CA ASP A 215 8.54 -10.07 6.90
C ASP A 215 8.90 -8.60 7.23
N PHE A 216 8.07 -7.96 8.09
CA PHE A 216 8.24 -6.55 8.44
C PHE A 216 9.66 -6.24 8.94
N ALA A 217 10.27 -7.17 9.68
CA ALA A 217 11.62 -6.99 10.24
C ALA A 217 12.71 -6.76 9.17
N VAL A 218 12.47 -7.20 7.92
CA VAL A 218 13.38 -6.96 6.79
C VAL A 218 12.81 -5.97 5.77
N SER A 219 11.61 -5.44 6.02
CA SER A 219 11.03 -4.42 5.14
C SER A 219 11.89 -3.16 5.10
N SER A 220 11.80 -2.42 4.00
CA SER A 220 12.52 -1.15 3.87
C SER A 220 12.15 -0.15 4.96
N HIS A 221 10.89 -0.12 5.39
CA HIS A 221 10.43 0.78 6.46
C HIS A 221 10.99 0.40 7.84
N ALA A 222 11.20 -0.90 8.10
CA ALA A 222 11.77 -1.36 9.37
C ALA A 222 13.30 -1.30 9.42
N THR A 223 13.97 -1.31 8.26
CA THR A 223 15.44 -1.37 8.19
C THR A 223 16.11 -0.08 7.74
N GLN A 224 15.34 0.91 7.26
CA GLN A 224 15.90 2.16 6.75
C GLN A 224 16.48 3.01 7.87
N THR A 225 17.81 3.20 7.80
CA THR A 225 18.58 3.99 8.76
C THR A 225 18.71 5.46 8.36
N GLY A 226 18.16 5.85 7.22
CA GLY A 226 18.07 7.25 6.81
C GLY A 226 17.26 8.05 7.84
N ASN A 227 17.73 9.25 8.15
CA ASN A 227 17.00 10.13 9.06
C ASN A 227 15.66 10.52 8.41
N THR A 228 14.60 10.46 9.20
CA THR A 228 13.40 11.21 8.88
C THR A 228 13.80 12.66 8.66
N PRO A 229 13.45 13.30 7.54
CA PRO A 229 14.02 14.58 7.18
C PRO A 229 13.74 15.62 8.22
N GLY A 230 14.80 16.28 8.55
CA GLY A 230 14.77 17.51 9.29
C GLY A 230 13.77 17.49 10.40
N SER A 231 14.11 16.73 11.43
CA SER A 231 13.43 16.90 12.70
C SER A 231 12.75 18.27 12.83
N PRO A 232 11.46 18.33 13.05
CA PRO A 232 10.60 17.18 13.35
C PRO A 232 10.13 16.54 12.06
N GLY A 233 10.03 15.19 12.04
CA GLY A 233 9.30 14.53 10.98
C GLY A 233 7.96 15.24 10.77
N PRO A 234 7.40 15.26 9.56
CA PRO A 234 6.22 16.06 9.21
C PRO A 234 5.03 15.84 10.15
N TRP A 235 5.07 14.78 10.92
CA TRP A 235 3.94 14.28 11.69
C TRP A 235 3.84 14.80 13.11
N ASP A 236 4.90 15.30 13.71
CA ASP A 236 4.77 15.56 15.12
C ASP A 236 5.37 16.87 15.63
N ASN A 237 4.69 17.96 15.30
CA ASN A 237 4.77 19.16 16.12
C ASN A 237 4.33 18.90 17.58
N ARG A 238 3.74 17.73 17.86
CA ARG A 238 3.13 17.38 19.15
C ARG A 238 4.04 16.56 20.07
N ARG A 239 5.12 15.95 19.53
CA ARG A 239 6.05 15.12 20.32
C ARG A 239 7.49 15.51 20.07
N ALA A 240 7.96 16.48 20.87
CA ALA A 240 9.35 16.95 20.81
C ALA A 240 10.38 15.86 21.11
N GLU A 241 9.96 14.81 21.82
CA GLU A 241 10.78 13.67 22.22
C GLU A 241 11.20 12.74 21.09
N TRP A 242 10.49 12.77 19.95
CA TRP A 242 10.74 11.87 18.80
C TRP A 242 11.47 12.55 17.64
N ARG A 243 12.04 13.72 17.90
CA ARG A 243 12.81 14.45 16.90
C ARG A 243 14.16 13.79 16.69
N GLY A 244 14.47 13.45 15.46
CA GLY A 244 15.78 12.96 15.06
C GLY A 244 15.94 11.45 14.98
N PHE A 245 14.86 10.68 15.13
CA PHE A 245 14.90 9.24 14.91
C PHE A 245 14.92 8.90 13.41
N THR A 246 15.53 7.76 13.10
CA THR A 246 15.47 7.17 11.76
C THR A 246 14.07 6.64 11.45
N VAL A 247 13.81 6.34 10.18
CA VAL A 247 12.54 5.69 9.77
C VAL A 247 12.34 4.37 10.52
N ALA A 248 13.41 3.58 10.66
CA ALA A 248 13.39 2.31 11.40
C ALA A 248 13.08 2.49 12.89
N GLU A 249 13.72 3.48 13.55
CA GLU A 249 13.48 3.73 14.97
C GLU A 249 12.06 4.21 15.25
N ASN A 250 11.49 5.05 14.39
CA ASN A 250 10.08 5.46 14.47
C ASN A 250 9.12 4.33 14.12
N SER A 251 9.51 3.43 13.21
CA SER A 251 8.77 2.22 12.87
C SER A 251 7.27 2.47 12.63
N CYS A 252 6.40 1.81 13.39
CA CYS A 252 4.93 1.92 13.27
C CYS A 252 4.43 3.36 13.40
N PHE A 253 5.10 4.17 14.21
CA PHE A 253 4.72 5.57 14.43
C PHE A 253 5.03 6.51 13.26
N ASN A 254 5.66 6.04 12.20
CA ASN A 254 5.75 6.83 10.97
C ASN A 254 4.34 7.03 10.36
N CYS A 255 3.49 6.03 10.43
CA CYS A 255 2.18 6.00 9.79
C CYS A 255 1.01 5.99 10.78
N HIS A 256 1.15 5.32 11.92
CA HIS A 256 0.06 5.09 12.86
C HIS A 256 0.10 6.02 14.07
N ALA A 257 -1.09 6.41 14.56
CA ALA A 257 -1.28 7.12 15.82
C ALA A 257 -2.19 6.27 16.73
N PRO A 258 -1.67 5.69 17.83
CA PRO A 258 -2.46 4.82 18.69
C PRO A 258 -3.54 5.58 19.49
N HIS A 259 -3.47 6.91 19.53
CA HIS A 259 -4.45 7.77 20.18
C HIS A 259 -4.78 8.96 19.31
N SER A 260 -6.09 9.29 19.28
CA SER A 260 -6.62 10.46 18.55
C SER A 260 -6.12 10.51 17.11
N ALA A 261 -6.15 9.40 16.42
CA ALA A 261 -5.75 9.31 15.02
C ALA A 261 -6.62 10.23 14.15
N PRO A 262 -6.06 11.15 13.37
CA PRO A 262 -6.84 12.01 12.47
C PRO A 262 -7.65 11.22 11.44
N SER A 263 -7.11 10.11 10.95
CA SER A 263 -7.83 9.13 10.16
C SER A 263 -8.07 7.87 11.01
N PRO A 264 -9.30 7.65 11.49
CA PRO A 264 -9.58 6.52 12.38
C PRO A 264 -9.42 5.18 11.67
N LYS A 265 -9.61 5.11 10.37
CA LYS A 265 -9.42 3.87 9.60
C LYS A 265 -7.97 3.41 9.75
N ARG A 266 -7.75 2.27 10.40
CA ARG A 266 -6.42 1.72 10.74
C ARG A 266 -5.54 2.65 11.59
N LEU A 267 -6.12 3.63 12.24
CA LEU A 267 -5.42 4.61 13.10
C LEU A 267 -4.27 5.34 12.36
N LEU A 268 -4.49 5.73 11.11
CA LEU A 268 -3.51 6.48 10.34
C LEU A 268 -3.41 7.94 10.82
N LYS A 269 -2.22 8.51 10.66
CA LYS A 269 -1.94 9.90 11.02
C LYS A 269 -2.58 10.92 10.08
N ASP A 270 -2.94 10.49 8.88
CA ASP A 270 -3.67 11.26 7.88
C ASP A 270 -4.45 10.30 6.96
N VAL A 271 -5.12 10.81 5.93
CA VAL A 271 -5.57 9.98 4.83
C VAL A 271 -4.38 9.24 4.22
N GLU A 272 -4.63 8.14 3.55
CA GLU A 272 -3.56 7.21 3.18
C GLU A 272 -2.50 7.86 2.29
N GLU A 273 -2.91 8.55 1.23
CA GLU A 273 -2.01 9.21 0.30
C GLU A 273 -1.12 10.24 1.00
N ASP A 274 -1.72 11.10 1.83
CA ASP A 274 -0.99 12.10 2.58
C ASP A 274 -0.04 11.45 3.61
N THR A 275 -0.45 10.31 4.19
CA THR A 275 0.43 9.52 5.06
C THR A 275 1.66 9.03 4.31
N CYS A 276 1.52 8.55 3.08
CA CYS A 276 2.63 8.05 2.27
C CYS A 276 3.47 9.17 1.66
N LEU A 277 2.82 10.15 1.04
CA LEU A 277 3.47 11.19 0.24
C LEU A 277 4.28 12.18 1.06
N GLN A 278 4.11 12.25 2.37
CA GLN A 278 4.99 13.09 3.21
C GLN A 278 6.44 12.62 3.22
N CYS A 279 6.68 11.33 3.05
CA CYS A 279 8.01 10.78 2.93
C CYS A 279 8.39 10.53 1.45
N HIS A 280 7.43 10.10 0.62
CA HIS A 280 7.63 9.78 -0.80
C HIS A 280 7.51 11.00 -1.75
N ASN A 281 7.77 12.19 -1.24
CA ASN A 281 7.85 13.44 -1.99
C ASN A 281 9.29 13.88 -2.31
N GLY A 282 10.27 12.98 -2.15
CA GLY A 282 11.69 13.26 -2.35
C GLY A 282 12.39 13.93 -1.16
N THR A 283 11.75 13.95 0.03
CA THR A 283 12.35 14.50 1.26
C THR A 283 12.93 13.44 2.17
N VAL A 284 12.33 12.24 2.21
CA VAL A 284 12.76 11.07 2.98
C VAL A 284 13.16 9.94 2.05
N ALA A 285 12.22 9.51 1.21
CA ALA A 285 12.51 8.52 0.17
C ALA A 285 13.37 9.16 -0.92
N ASP A 286 14.26 8.36 -1.51
CA ASP A 286 15.21 8.80 -2.54
C ASP A 286 14.51 9.29 -3.81
N THR A 287 13.27 8.82 -4.07
CA THR A 287 12.47 9.17 -5.24
C THR A 287 11.26 10.00 -4.87
N ASN A 288 10.87 10.91 -5.76
CA ASN A 288 9.71 11.78 -5.59
C ASN A 288 8.50 11.21 -6.32
N ILE A 289 7.77 10.31 -5.65
CA ILE A 289 6.54 9.70 -6.18
C ILE A 289 5.42 10.75 -6.33
N ALA A 290 5.34 11.71 -5.39
CA ALA A 290 4.33 12.78 -5.46
C ALA A 290 4.41 13.58 -6.78
N ALA A 291 5.61 13.77 -7.32
CA ALA A 291 5.79 14.46 -8.59
C ALA A 291 5.27 13.64 -9.79
N GLU A 292 5.28 12.31 -9.68
CA GLU A 292 4.80 11.43 -10.75
C GLU A 292 3.28 11.57 -10.94
N PHE A 293 2.52 11.64 -9.87
CA PHE A 293 1.06 11.80 -9.93
C PHE A 293 0.59 13.14 -10.51
N ASN A 294 1.48 14.14 -10.58
CA ASN A 294 1.20 15.42 -11.23
C ASN A 294 1.40 15.41 -12.76
N LYS A 295 1.83 14.28 -13.34
CA LYS A 295 2.01 14.16 -14.79
C LYS A 295 0.68 14.01 -15.54
N ALA A 296 0.72 14.19 -16.85
CA ALA A 296 -0.49 14.21 -17.70
C ALA A 296 -1.26 12.89 -17.71
N SER A 297 -0.62 11.78 -17.45
CA SER A 297 -1.20 10.45 -17.34
C SER A 297 -0.74 9.83 -16.03
N SER A 298 -1.65 9.53 -15.13
CA SER A 298 -1.37 8.93 -13.81
C SER A 298 -2.52 8.04 -13.36
N HIS A 299 -2.25 7.13 -12.42
CA HIS A 299 -3.33 6.51 -11.67
C HIS A 299 -4.00 7.56 -10.77
N PRO A 300 -5.34 7.55 -10.68
CA PRO A 300 -6.09 8.55 -9.90
C PRO A 300 -6.13 8.14 -8.42
N ILE A 301 -5.11 8.50 -7.65
CA ILE A 301 -4.98 8.18 -6.21
C ILE A 301 -5.74 9.14 -5.30
N ASP A 302 -6.27 10.24 -5.81
CA ASP A 302 -6.95 11.29 -5.05
C ASP A 302 -8.47 11.07 -4.93
N MET A 303 -8.92 9.84 -5.13
CA MET A 303 -10.34 9.49 -5.02
C MET A 303 -10.75 9.40 -3.55
N THR A 304 -11.70 10.24 -3.15
CA THR A 304 -12.25 10.28 -1.77
C THR A 304 -13.41 9.33 -1.54
N THR A 305 -13.84 8.61 -2.59
CA THR A 305 -14.92 7.62 -2.55
C THR A 305 -14.37 6.25 -2.85
N ASP A 306 -14.98 5.22 -2.23
CA ASP A 306 -14.58 3.82 -2.41
C ASP A 306 -13.14 3.53 -1.92
N VAL A 307 -12.82 4.03 -0.73
CA VAL A 307 -11.52 3.85 -0.07
C VAL A 307 -11.21 2.37 0.13
N HIS A 308 -9.99 1.95 -0.19
CA HIS A 308 -9.52 0.57 -0.06
C HIS A 308 -9.84 -0.06 1.31
N ASP A 309 -10.38 -1.26 1.29
CA ASP A 309 -10.60 -2.08 2.47
C ASP A 309 -9.88 -3.44 2.33
N PRO A 310 -8.89 -3.75 3.16
CA PRO A 310 -8.09 -4.96 3.02
C PRO A 310 -8.86 -6.23 3.38
N SER A 311 -10.07 -6.12 3.92
CA SER A 311 -10.88 -7.29 4.25
C SER A 311 -11.45 -7.94 3.00
N PRO A 312 -11.16 -9.22 2.73
CA PRO A 312 -11.74 -9.95 1.60
C PRO A 312 -13.28 -10.05 1.63
N SER A 313 -13.89 -9.82 2.80
CA SER A 313 -15.35 -9.81 2.95
C SER A 313 -15.98 -8.50 2.49
N VAL A 314 -15.20 -7.42 2.44
CA VAL A 314 -15.64 -6.08 2.02
C VAL A 314 -15.17 -5.79 0.61
N GLU A 315 -13.90 -6.08 0.31
CA GLU A 315 -13.31 -5.89 -0.99
C GLU A 315 -12.74 -7.21 -1.53
N SER A 316 -13.32 -7.70 -2.60
CA SER A 316 -12.86 -8.95 -3.23
C SER A 316 -11.51 -8.74 -3.95
N ALA A 317 -10.81 -9.86 -4.22
CA ALA A 317 -9.57 -9.82 -5.00
C ALA A 317 -9.77 -9.24 -6.40
N VAL A 318 -10.98 -9.41 -6.98
CA VAL A 318 -11.42 -8.70 -8.19
C VAL A 318 -12.03 -7.38 -7.77
N VAL A 319 -11.37 -6.29 -8.06
CA VAL A 319 -11.84 -4.95 -7.71
C VAL A 319 -13.14 -4.62 -8.46
N GLN A 320 -14.22 -4.32 -7.73
CA GLN A 320 -15.54 -4.06 -8.29
C GLN A 320 -15.85 -2.57 -8.44
N SER A 321 -15.35 -1.74 -7.53
CA SER A 321 -15.46 -0.27 -7.59
C SER A 321 -14.17 0.33 -8.15
N ARG A 322 -14.30 1.49 -8.79
CA ARG A 322 -13.14 2.19 -9.35
C ARG A 322 -12.51 3.05 -8.27
N HIS A 323 -11.43 2.57 -7.69
CA HIS A 323 -10.55 3.31 -6.79
C HIS A 323 -9.10 2.88 -7.05
N VAL A 324 -8.16 3.71 -6.67
CA VAL A 324 -6.73 3.41 -6.66
C VAL A 324 -6.12 4.13 -5.47
N GLU A 325 -5.53 3.37 -4.56
CA GLU A 325 -4.77 3.86 -3.42
C GLU A 325 -3.38 3.24 -3.41
N CYS A 326 -2.47 3.79 -2.63
CA CYS A 326 -1.10 3.28 -2.55
C CYS A 326 -1.08 1.80 -2.13
N VAL A 327 -1.93 1.42 -1.17
CA VAL A 327 -2.00 0.05 -0.64
C VAL A 327 -2.71 -0.95 -1.56
N ASP A 328 -3.33 -0.50 -2.65
CA ASP A 328 -3.82 -1.42 -3.69
C ASP A 328 -2.66 -2.11 -4.40
N CYS A 329 -1.53 -1.41 -4.52
CA CYS A 329 -0.34 -1.87 -5.22
C CYS A 329 0.83 -2.18 -4.29
N HIS A 330 0.85 -1.64 -3.07
CA HIS A 330 1.95 -1.78 -2.14
C HIS A 330 1.51 -2.31 -0.78
N ASN A 331 2.28 -3.22 -0.20
CA ASN A 331 2.12 -3.58 1.21
C ASN A 331 3.21 -2.86 2.03
N PRO A 332 2.88 -1.76 2.75
CA PRO A 332 3.87 -0.97 3.47
C PRO A 332 4.62 -1.75 4.56
N HIS A 333 4.06 -2.88 5.01
CA HIS A 333 4.70 -3.74 6.00
C HIS A 333 5.66 -4.77 5.39
N ALA A 334 5.67 -4.95 4.05
CA ALA A 334 6.46 -5.98 3.37
C ALA A 334 7.35 -5.43 2.22
N VAL A 335 7.25 -4.14 1.91
CA VAL A 335 8.07 -3.53 0.83
C VAL A 335 9.56 -3.73 1.08
N SER A 336 10.30 -4.07 0.02
CA SER A 336 11.74 -4.34 0.07
C SER A 336 12.49 -3.51 -0.96
N GLY A 337 13.75 -3.21 -0.68
CA GLY A 337 14.68 -2.62 -1.65
C GLY A 337 15.30 -3.64 -2.61
N THR A 338 15.00 -4.93 -2.45
CA THR A 338 15.52 -6.02 -3.27
C THR A 338 14.39 -6.79 -3.93
N ASP A 339 14.58 -7.10 -5.20
CA ASP A 339 13.62 -7.88 -5.98
C ASP A 339 13.58 -9.34 -5.52
N ASN A 340 12.41 -9.94 -5.61
CA ASN A 340 12.17 -11.35 -5.33
C ASN A 340 11.88 -12.09 -6.63
N GLY A 341 12.92 -12.62 -7.26
CA GLY A 341 12.79 -13.21 -8.58
C GLY A 341 12.41 -12.16 -9.63
N ASN A 342 11.25 -12.34 -10.27
CA ASN A 342 10.71 -11.42 -11.27
C ASN A 342 9.82 -10.31 -10.66
N LEU A 343 9.60 -10.36 -9.35
CA LEU A 343 8.75 -9.39 -8.67
C LEU A 343 9.60 -8.26 -8.09
N PRO A 344 9.38 -7.01 -8.48
CA PRO A 344 10.03 -5.86 -7.85
C PRO A 344 9.76 -5.82 -6.34
N GLY A 345 10.79 -5.55 -5.54
CA GLY A 345 10.72 -5.52 -4.09
C GLY A 345 9.62 -4.62 -3.51
N PRO A 346 9.30 -3.46 -4.10
CA PRO A 346 8.16 -2.65 -3.68
C PRO A 346 6.79 -3.35 -3.79
N LEU A 347 6.68 -4.43 -4.54
CA LEU A 347 5.44 -5.22 -4.68
C LEU A 347 5.38 -6.46 -3.77
N ASN A 348 6.35 -6.66 -2.90
CA ASN A 348 6.34 -7.77 -1.95
C ASN A 348 5.12 -7.73 -1.03
N GLY A 349 4.53 -8.90 -0.77
CA GLY A 349 3.41 -9.05 0.16
C GLY A 349 2.07 -8.51 -0.33
N VAL A 350 1.95 -8.20 -1.62
CA VAL A 350 0.69 -7.72 -2.23
C VAL A 350 -0.15 -8.91 -2.67
N ARG A 351 -1.46 -8.79 -2.61
CA ARG A 351 -2.41 -9.77 -3.14
C ARG A 351 -2.72 -9.51 -4.61
N GLY A 352 -3.08 -10.54 -5.34
CA GLY A 352 -3.42 -10.46 -6.75
C GLY A 352 -4.28 -11.61 -7.23
N LEU A 353 -4.36 -11.77 -8.56
CA LEU A 353 -5.11 -12.84 -9.22
C LEU A 353 -4.18 -13.68 -10.08
N ASP A 354 -4.45 -14.96 -10.15
CA ASP A 354 -3.84 -15.83 -11.15
C ASP A 354 -4.27 -15.46 -12.59
N SER A 355 -3.66 -16.07 -13.58
CA SER A 355 -3.97 -15.82 -15.00
C SER A 355 -5.40 -16.21 -15.39
N SER A 356 -6.06 -17.09 -14.62
CA SER A 356 -7.47 -17.45 -14.85
C SER A 356 -8.44 -16.39 -14.32
N GLY A 357 -7.99 -15.48 -13.44
CA GLY A 357 -8.81 -14.49 -12.75
C GLY A 357 -9.78 -15.05 -11.71
N LEU A 358 -9.64 -16.31 -11.36
CA LEU A 358 -10.50 -17.02 -10.40
C LEU A 358 -9.77 -17.35 -9.10
N GLY A 359 -8.43 -17.48 -9.16
CA GLY A 359 -7.59 -17.80 -8.00
C GLY A 359 -7.00 -16.52 -7.40
N GLU A 360 -7.34 -16.25 -6.14
CA GLU A 360 -6.65 -15.21 -5.37
C GLU A 360 -5.26 -15.71 -4.96
N LEU A 361 -4.27 -14.83 -5.12
CA LEU A 361 -2.89 -15.05 -4.72
C LEU A 361 -2.52 -14.05 -3.62
N ASN A 362 -1.93 -14.55 -2.55
CA ASN A 362 -1.45 -13.74 -1.44
C ASN A 362 -0.24 -14.42 -0.76
N PRO A 363 1.01 -13.94 -1.02
CA PRO A 363 1.34 -12.84 -1.92
C PRO A 363 1.40 -13.25 -3.41
N ILE A 364 1.51 -12.24 -4.28
CA ILE A 364 1.82 -12.42 -5.70
C ILE A 364 3.29 -12.80 -5.91
N THR A 365 3.59 -13.36 -7.08
CA THR A 365 4.95 -13.71 -7.53
C THR A 365 5.33 -13.08 -8.86
N GLU A 366 4.36 -12.53 -9.59
CA GLU A 366 4.53 -11.91 -10.90
C GLU A 366 3.73 -10.60 -10.99
N VAL A 367 4.24 -9.63 -11.73
CA VAL A 367 3.65 -8.29 -11.83
C VAL A 367 2.23 -8.31 -12.39
N TYR A 368 1.95 -9.12 -13.42
CA TYR A 368 0.63 -9.17 -14.04
C TYR A 368 -0.50 -9.58 -13.07
N GLN A 369 -0.16 -10.37 -12.05
CA GLN A 369 -1.13 -10.83 -11.04
C GLN A 369 -1.75 -9.66 -10.27
N LEU A 370 -0.97 -8.61 -10.05
CA LEU A 370 -1.48 -7.36 -9.48
C LEU A 370 -2.37 -6.62 -10.49
N CYS A 371 -1.87 -6.40 -11.70
CA CYS A 371 -2.55 -5.61 -12.71
C CYS A 371 -3.93 -6.18 -13.10
N PHE A 372 -4.05 -7.51 -13.14
CA PHE A 372 -5.27 -8.20 -13.51
C PHE A 372 -6.42 -8.03 -12.50
N ARG A 373 -6.14 -7.61 -11.27
CA ARG A 373 -7.22 -7.26 -10.31
C ARG A 373 -8.14 -6.17 -10.87
N CYS A 374 -7.56 -5.16 -11.49
CA CYS A 374 -8.28 -4.00 -12.01
C CYS A 374 -8.43 -4.05 -13.53
N HIS A 375 -7.39 -4.40 -14.28
CA HIS A 375 -7.36 -4.38 -15.75
C HIS A 375 -7.79 -5.71 -16.38
N GLY A 376 -7.83 -6.80 -15.63
CA GLY A 376 -8.28 -8.12 -16.08
C GLY A 376 -9.79 -8.29 -15.95
N TYR A 377 -10.21 -8.86 -14.86
CA TYR A 377 -11.58 -9.34 -14.64
C TYR A 377 -12.52 -8.33 -13.99
N SER A 378 -12.03 -7.18 -13.55
CA SER A 378 -12.85 -6.10 -12.99
C SER A 378 -13.90 -5.60 -13.99
N GLY A 379 -15.11 -5.31 -13.49
CA GLY A 379 -16.19 -4.72 -14.29
C GLY A 379 -16.08 -3.21 -14.47
N SER A 380 -15.24 -2.51 -13.67
CA SER A 380 -15.18 -1.04 -13.61
C SER A 380 -13.99 -0.43 -14.33
N LYS A 381 -13.29 -1.20 -15.16
CA LYS A 381 -12.15 -0.71 -15.93
C LYS A 381 -12.53 0.31 -17.01
N PRO A 382 -11.62 1.24 -17.35
CA PRO A 382 -11.87 2.19 -18.42
C PRO A 382 -11.98 1.49 -19.78
N ALA A 383 -12.70 2.10 -20.72
CA ALA A 383 -12.71 1.65 -22.11
C ALA A 383 -11.31 1.77 -22.72
N PRO A 384 -10.93 0.85 -23.64
CA PRO A 384 -9.69 0.99 -24.38
C PRO A 384 -9.62 2.33 -25.12
N PRO A 385 -8.46 3.01 -25.15
CA PRO A 385 -8.32 4.31 -25.81
C PRO A 385 -8.33 4.22 -27.36
N THR A 386 -8.08 3.03 -27.91
CA THR A 386 -8.03 2.76 -29.35
C THR A 386 -9.20 1.86 -29.72
N ALA A 387 -10.02 2.30 -30.68
CA ALA A 387 -11.10 1.49 -31.21
C ALA A 387 -10.55 0.39 -32.13
N ARG A 388 -10.86 -0.86 -31.86
CA ARG A 388 -10.33 -2.02 -32.57
C ARG A 388 -11.43 -2.81 -33.27
N VAL A 389 -11.06 -3.60 -34.29
CA VAL A 389 -11.98 -4.57 -34.89
C VAL A 389 -12.46 -5.58 -33.84
N HIS A 390 -11.56 -6.02 -32.97
CA HIS A 390 -11.85 -6.87 -31.83
C HIS A 390 -11.56 -6.08 -30.55
N GLU A 391 -12.57 -5.47 -29.97
CA GLU A 391 -12.45 -4.75 -28.70
C GLU A 391 -12.47 -5.74 -27.54
N GLN A 392 -11.46 -5.66 -26.68
CA GLN A 392 -11.40 -6.42 -25.43
C GLN A 392 -11.13 -5.46 -24.27
N THR A 393 -11.93 -5.60 -23.22
CA THR A 393 -11.73 -4.85 -21.97
C THR A 393 -11.03 -5.66 -20.89
N ASN A 394 -11.01 -6.98 -21.02
CA ASN A 394 -10.27 -7.87 -20.12
C ASN A 394 -8.89 -8.14 -20.70
N VAL A 395 -7.91 -7.36 -20.25
CA VAL A 395 -6.51 -7.45 -20.72
C VAL A 395 -5.91 -8.84 -20.46
N ALA A 396 -6.35 -9.57 -19.42
CA ALA A 396 -5.87 -10.92 -19.17
C ALA A 396 -6.20 -11.88 -20.33
N MET A 397 -7.32 -11.67 -21.00
CA MET A 397 -7.69 -12.49 -22.16
C MET A 397 -6.84 -12.20 -23.40
N GLU A 398 -6.27 -10.98 -23.51
CA GLU A 398 -5.41 -10.60 -24.64
C GLU A 398 -4.02 -11.23 -24.53
N PHE A 399 -3.56 -11.56 -23.31
CA PHE A 399 -2.26 -12.20 -23.08
C PHE A 399 -2.33 -13.72 -22.89
N ASP A 400 -3.51 -14.34 -23.05
CA ASP A 400 -3.64 -15.79 -22.92
C ASP A 400 -2.73 -16.50 -23.93
N THR A 401 -1.99 -17.50 -23.46
CA THR A 401 -1.01 -18.24 -24.29
C THR A 401 -1.65 -19.10 -25.39
N GLY A 402 -2.96 -19.29 -25.34
CA GLY A 402 -3.75 -19.93 -26.42
C GLY A 402 -4.17 -18.99 -27.54
N ASN A 403 -3.84 -17.70 -27.47
CA ASN A 403 -4.16 -16.71 -28.48
C ASN A 403 -3.30 -16.89 -29.75
N PRO A 404 -3.79 -16.44 -30.93
CA PRO A 404 -3.01 -16.50 -32.16
C PRO A 404 -1.76 -15.62 -32.14
N SER A 405 -1.78 -14.53 -31.37
CA SER A 405 -0.60 -13.69 -31.09
C SER A 405 -0.80 -12.87 -29.84
N PHE A 406 0.27 -12.61 -29.12
CA PHE A 406 0.33 -11.81 -27.90
C PHE A 406 1.78 -11.44 -27.58
N HIS A 407 1.99 -10.34 -26.85
CA HIS A 407 3.30 -10.11 -26.21
C HIS A 407 3.50 -11.07 -25.02
N PRO A 408 4.73 -11.53 -24.76
CA PRO A 408 5.03 -12.62 -23.83
C PRO A 408 4.95 -12.21 -22.36
N ILE A 409 3.75 -11.93 -21.85
CA ILE A 409 3.48 -11.61 -20.44
C ILE A 409 3.23 -12.88 -19.62
N LEU A 410 2.34 -13.77 -20.10
CA LEU A 410 1.97 -15.00 -19.40
C LEU A 410 2.80 -16.21 -19.81
N GLY A 411 3.52 -16.11 -20.91
CA GLY A 411 4.34 -17.17 -21.45
C GLY A 411 5.08 -16.72 -22.71
N PRO A 412 6.00 -17.56 -23.24
CA PRO A 412 6.77 -17.22 -24.42
C PRO A 412 5.87 -16.94 -25.63
N SER A 413 6.27 -16.03 -26.49
CA SER A 413 5.57 -15.72 -27.76
C SER A 413 5.41 -16.97 -28.63
N VAL A 414 4.28 -17.06 -29.31
CA VAL A 414 3.99 -18.16 -30.25
C VAL A 414 4.63 -17.96 -31.63
N ASN A 415 5.04 -16.73 -31.97
CA ASN A 415 5.66 -16.44 -33.25
C ASN A 415 7.19 -16.50 -33.20
N PRO A 416 7.84 -17.50 -33.82
CA PRO A 416 9.29 -17.61 -33.82
C PRO A 416 9.97 -16.70 -34.86
N ASN A 417 9.19 -16.05 -35.75
CA ASN A 417 9.73 -15.32 -36.90
C ASN A 417 9.50 -13.80 -36.70
N VAL A 418 10.33 -13.20 -35.86
CA VAL A 418 10.33 -11.74 -35.61
C VAL A 418 11.75 -11.22 -35.82
N PRO A 419 12.18 -10.99 -37.11
CA PRO A 419 13.56 -10.57 -37.42
C PRO A 419 14.02 -9.31 -36.71
N SER A 420 13.08 -8.40 -36.40
CA SER A 420 13.36 -7.15 -35.71
C SER A 420 13.60 -7.32 -34.20
N LEU A 421 13.36 -8.49 -33.61
CA LEU A 421 13.48 -8.67 -32.17
C LEU A 421 14.95 -8.62 -31.71
N ILE A 422 15.31 -7.68 -30.85
CA ILE A 422 16.67 -7.49 -30.31
C ILE A 422 16.85 -8.07 -28.90
N ILE A 423 15.76 -8.45 -28.22
CA ILE A 423 15.83 -9.21 -26.95
C ILE A 423 15.92 -10.72 -27.24
N ALA A 424 16.37 -11.49 -26.26
CA ALA A 424 16.56 -12.93 -26.44
C ALA A 424 15.21 -13.62 -26.78
N PRO A 425 15.20 -14.53 -27.78
CA PRO A 425 13.98 -15.29 -28.07
C PRO A 425 13.46 -16.05 -26.84
N GLY A 426 12.16 -15.98 -26.60
CA GLY A 426 11.51 -16.60 -25.43
C GLY A 426 11.61 -15.79 -24.14
N SER A 427 12.17 -14.58 -24.18
CA SER A 427 12.09 -13.65 -23.04
C SER A 427 10.65 -13.38 -22.66
N ILE A 428 10.39 -13.37 -21.36
CA ILE A 428 9.14 -12.90 -20.76
C ILE A 428 9.34 -11.42 -20.43
N ILE A 429 8.35 -10.61 -20.78
CA ILE A 429 8.29 -9.20 -20.42
C ILE A 429 7.18 -8.97 -19.39
N THR A 430 7.17 -7.82 -18.75
CA THR A 430 6.20 -7.47 -17.73
C THR A 430 5.37 -6.25 -18.16
N CYS A 431 4.23 -6.02 -17.52
CA CYS A 431 3.41 -4.85 -17.80
C CYS A 431 4.20 -3.54 -17.62
N ILE A 432 5.13 -3.52 -16.66
CA ILE A 432 5.94 -2.34 -16.34
C ILE A 432 7.12 -2.09 -17.29
N ASP A 433 7.41 -2.99 -18.22
CA ASP A 433 8.38 -2.72 -19.30
C ASP A 433 7.80 -1.68 -20.29
N CYS A 434 6.49 -1.65 -20.44
CA CYS A 434 5.77 -0.70 -21.27
C CYS A 434 5.08 0.40 -20.45
N HIS A 435 4.34 0.03 -19.40
CA HIS A 435 3.60 0.95 -18.54
C HIS A 435 4.43 1.34 -17.32
N ASN A 436 5.04 2.51 -17.39
CA ASN A 436 5.99 2.96 -16.36
C ASN A 436 6.09 4.49 -16.38
N SER A 437 6.77 5.07 -15.40
CA SER A 437 7.15 6.47 -15.47
C SER A 437 8.08 6.74 -16.65
N ASN A 438 7.86 7.83 -17.35
CA ASN A 438 8.77 8.28 -18.42
C ASN A 438 10.13 8.78 -17.91
N THR A 439 10.31 8.86 -16.60
CA THR A 439 11.59 9.20 -15.93
C THR A 439 12.20 7.99 -15.22
N SER A 440 11.57 6.83 -15.28
CA SER A 440 11.99 5.57 -14.64
C SER A 440 13.36 5.07 -15.16
N THR A 441 13.95 4.14 -14.42
CA THR A 441 15.16 3.44 -14.87
C THR A 441 14.90 2.64 -16.15
N THR A 442 13.72 2.02 -16.28
CA THR A 442 13.25 1.36 -17.50
C THR A 442 13.21 2.32 -18.70
N ALA A 443 12.84 3.57 -18.49
CA ALA A 443 12.85 4.61 -19.53
C ALA A 443 14.27 5.16 -19.84
N GLY A 444 15.28 4.77 -19.06
CA GLY A 444 16.64 5.28 -19.15
C GLY A 444 16.92 6.50 -18.29
N GLY A 445 16.02 6.82 -17.36
CA GLY A 445 16.16 7.89 -16.37
C GLY A 445 16.66 7.39 -15.02
N SER A 446 16.41 8.19 -13.98
CA SER A 446 16.73 7.88 -12.58
C SER A 446 15.53 8.11 -11.64
N GLY A 447 14.36 8.31 -12.20
CA GLY A 447 13.12 8.44 -11.44
C GLY A 447 12.58 7.09 -10.98
N PRO A 448 11.46 7.11 -10.25
CA PRO A 448 10.86 5.89 -9.72
C PRO A 448 10.32 4.99 -10.84
N ASP A 449 10.51 3.69 -10.67
CA ASP A 449 9.87 2.69 -11.51
C ASP A 449 8.42 2.44 -11.05
N GLY A 450 7.59 1.99 -11.99
CA GLY A 450 6.17 1.70 -11.79
C GLY A 450 5.24 2.72 -12.48
N PRO A 451 3.97 2.34 -12.70
CA PRO A 451 3.00 3.13 -13.47
C PRO A 451 2.35 4.23 -12.61
N HIS A 452 3.15 5.01 -11.87
CA HIS A 452 2.66 6.11 -11.04
C HIS A 452 2.21 7.30 -11.88
N GLY A 453 3.05 7.71 -12.84
CA GLY A 453 2.73 8.81 -13.74
C GLY A 453 3.69 8.92 -14.90
N SER A 454 3.19 9.40 -16.04
CA SER A 454 3.96 9.63 -17.26
C SER A 454 3.46 10.87 -18.01
N THR A 455 4.36 11.52 -18.73
CA THR A 455 3.97 12.57 -19.69
C THR A 455 3.40 11.99 -20.98
N PHE A 456 3.56 10.67 -21.19
CA PHE A 456 3.00 9.97 -22.33
C PHE A 456 1.63 9.38 -21.97
N PRO A 457 0.65 9.40 -22.91
CA PRO A 457 -0.67 8.80 -22.71
C PRO A 457 -0.57 7.34 -22.26
N THR A 458 -1.56 6.87 -21.52
CA THR A 458 -1.68 5.48 -21.06
C THR A 458 -0.50 5.00 -20.19
N LEU A 459 0.15 5.92 -19.46
CA LEU A 459 1.24 5.63 -18.52
C LEU A 459 2.43 4.91 -19.17
N LEU A 460 2.81 5.31 -20.38
CA LEU A 460 3.89 4.64 -21.10
C LEU A 460 5.28 5.15 -20.67
N ALA A 461 6.23 4.23 -20.53
CA ALA A 461 7.63 4.52 -20.20
C ALA A 461 8.30 5.38 -21.28
N ARG A 462 7.96 5.14 -22.55
CA ARG A 462 8.53 5.80 -23.72
C ARG A 462 7.44 6.25 -24.67
N ARG A 463 7.83 7.12 -25.60
CA ARG A 463 6.90 7.69 -26.56
C ARG A 463 6.37 6.62 -27.52
N TYR A 464 5.06 6.63 -27.69
CA TYR A 464 4.32 5.87 -28.71
C TYR A 464 3.26 6.77 -29.31
N VAL A 465 3.41 7.14 -30.59
CA VAL A 465 2.47 8.00 -31.30
C VAL A 465 1.48 7.14 -32.05
N THR A 466 0.20 7.36 -31.80
CA THR A 466 -0.91 6.61 -32.39
C THR A 466 -1.75 7.44 -33.38
N ALA A 467 -1.42 8.73 -33.52
CA ALA A 467 -2.14 9.63 -34.43
C ALA A 467 -1.87 9.28 -35.90
N ASP A 468 -2.92 9.22 -36.68
CA ASP A 468 -2.84 9.01 -38.14
C ASP A 468 -2.06 10.14 -38.83
N ASN A 469 -1.56 9.91 -40.04
CA ASN A 469 -0.74 10.84 -40.81
C ASN A 469 0.52 11.29 -40.03
N THR A 470 1.10 10.37 -39.28
CA THR A 470 2.31 10.61 -38.51
C THR A 470 3.52 10.01 -39.21
N ARG A 471 4.38 10.85 -39.74
CA ARG A 471 5.66 10.40 -40.32
C ARG A 471 6.44 9.62 -39.27
N GLU A 472 6.96 8.47 -39.65
CA GLU A 472 7.73 7.60 -38.78
C GLU A 472 9.03 8.27 -38.29
N SER A 473 9.48 7.88 -37.11
CA SER A 473 10.84 8.12 -36.61
C SER A 473 11.09 7.26 -35.35
N ALA A 474 12.32 6.90 -35.13
CA ALA A 474 12.68 6.16 -33.91
C ALA A 474 12.23 6.86 -32.62
N ALA A 475 12.25 8.20 -32.59
CA ALA A 475 11.81 8.96 -31.43
C ALA A 475 10.30 8.89 -31.17
N ARG A 476 9.48 8.67 -32.20
CA ARG A 476 8.01 8.58 -32.08
C ARG A 476 7.55 7.20 -31.62
N TYR A 477 8.32 6.18 -31.96
CA TYR A 477 8.05 4.78 -31.64
C TYR A 477 9.07 4.19 -30.68
N ALA A 478 9.70 5.04 -29.85
CA ALA A 478 10.73 4.66 -28.90
C ALA A 478 10.28 3.54 -27.91
N LEU A 479 8.98 3.40 -27.68
CA LEU A 479 8.44 2.30 -26.87
C LEU A 479 8.68 0.95 -27.57
N CYS A 480 8.23 0.80 -28.81
CA CYS A 480 8.38 -0.44 -29.57
C CYS A 480 9.85 -0.75 -29.86
N LEU A 481 10.61 0.29 -30.20
CA LEU A 481 12.03 0.18 -30.56
C LEU A 481 12.97 -0.06 -29.37
N SER A 482 12.43 -0.17 -28.16
CA SER A 482 13.20 -0.70 -27.03
C SER A 482 13.47 -2.22 -27.13
N CYS A 483 12.66 -2.93 -27.91
CA CYS A 483 12.75 -4.38 -28.12
C CYS A 483 12.80 -4.78 -29.60
N HIS A 484 12.46 -3.87 -30.53
CA HIS A 484 12.46 -4.11 -31.97
C HIS A 484 13.46 -3.22 -32.69
N ASP A 485 14.22 -3.80 -33.60
CA ASP A 485 15.19 -3.09 -34.41
C ASP A 485 14.52 -2.26 -35.51
N TYR A 486 14.82 -0.97 -35.54
CA TYR A 486 14.20 -0.01 -36.43
C TYR A 486 14.55 -0.26 -37.90
N ASP A 487 15.86 -0.53 -38.16
CA ASP A 487 16.35 -0.74 -39.54
C ASP A 487 15.77 -2.03 -40.10
N SER A 488 15.69 -3.11 -39.31
CA SER A 488 15.05 -4.36 -39.69
C SER A 488 13.58 -4.20 -40.10
N ILE A 489 12.84 -3.28 -39.44
CA ILE A 489 11.46 -2.98 -39.82
C ILE A 489 11.42 -2.22 -41.15
N LEU A 490 12.25 -1.20 -41.34
CA LEU A 490 12.26 -0.37 -42.54
C LEU A 490 12.92 -1.06 -43.74
N ASP A 491 13.80 -2.04 -43.52
CA ASP A 491 14.36 -2.92 -44.52
C ASP A 491 13.39 -4.02 -45.00
N ASP A 492 12.13 -3.98 -44.50
CA ASP A 492 11.08 -4.93 -44.84
C ASP A 492 11.46 -6.40 -44.55
N ALA A 493 12.26 -6.65 -43.50
CA ALA A 493 12.81 -7.97 -43.20
C ALA A 493 11.77 -9.04 -42.85
N SER A 494 10.58 -8.64 -42.38
CA SER A 494 9.47 -9.54 -42.03
C SER A 494 8.23 -9.35 -42.89
N PHE A 495 7.84 -8.12 -43.16
CA PHE A 495 6.69 -7.77 -44.01
C PHE A 495 7.17 -6.78 -45.07
N GLY A 496 7.05 -7.17 -46.34
CA GLY A 496 7.67 -6.48 -47.48
C GLY A 496 7.12 -5.09 -47.81
N GLU A 497 6.25 -4.53 -46.99
CA GLU A 497 5.63 -3.23 -47.19
C GLU A 497 5.64 -2.33 -45.93
N HIS A 498 6.45 -2.66 -44.91
CA HIS A 498 6.60 -1.80 -43.75
C HIS A 498 7.11 -0.42 -44.14
N SER A 499 8.22 -0.37 -44.91
CA SER A 499 8.79 0.90 -45.37
C SER A 499 7.79 1.75 -46.14
N ARG A 500 7.00 1.12 -47.04
CA ARG A 500 5.99 1.82 -47.84
C ARG A 500 4.90 2.43 -46.97
N HIS A 501 4.41 1.71 -45.95
CA HIS A 501 3.38 2.21 -45.05
C HIS A 501 3.89 3.28 -44.11
N LEU A 502 5.06 3.04 -43.50
CA LEU A 502 5.63 3.93 -42.49
C LEU A 502 6.25 5.19 -43.09
N GLU A 503 7.10 5.06 -44.14
CA GLU A 503 7.86 6.17 -44.71
C GLU A 503 7.08 6.98 -45.74
N ASN A 504 6.27 6.30 -46.56
CA ASN A 504 5.54 6.94 -47.67
C ASN A 504 4.06 7.15 -47.37
N GLY A 505 3.47 6.31 -46.51
CA GLY A 505 2.06 6.35 -46.14
C GLY A 505 1.76 7.10 -44.86
N ASP A 506 2.78 7.47 -44.07
CA ASP A 506 2.65 8.08 -42.73
C ASP A 506 1.68 7.29 -41.81
N VAL A 507 1.66 5.95 -41.95
CA VAL A 507 0.78 5.03 -41.22
C VAL A 507 1.39 4.71 -39.85
N PRO A 508 0.69 4.98 -38.73
CA PRO A 508 1.20 4.63 -37.42
C PRO A 508 1.10 3.12 -37.15
N CYS A 509 2.00 2.58 -36.33
CA CYS A 509 2.04 1.14 -36.01
C CYS A 509 0.70 0.62 -35.47
N ASN A 510 -0.03 1.42 -34.68
CA ASN A 510 -1.34 1.03 -34.12
C ASN A 510 -2.44 0.89 -35.18
N ALA A 511 -2.27 1.42 -36.38
CA ALA A 511 -3.25 1.21 -37.44
C ALA A 511 -3.47 -0.29 -37.71
N CYS A 512 -2.40 -1.08 -37.57
CA CYS A 512 -2.41 -2.53 -37.81
C CYS A 512 -2.23 -3.35 -36.52
N HIS A 513 -1.31 -2.94 -35.65
CA HIS A 513 -0.89 -3.73 -34.50
C HIS A 513 -1.57 -3.32 -33.19
N ASP A 514 -2.03 -4.34 -32.46
CA ASP A 514 -2.47 -4.22 -31.09
C ASP A 514 -1.39 -4.83 -30.18
N PRO A 515 -0.71 -4.02 -29.33
CA PRO A 515 0.42 -4.51 -28.55
C PRO A 515 0.02 -5.53 -27.46
N HIS A 516 -1.25 -5.67 -27.14
CA HIS A 516 -1.70 -6.70 -26.19
C HIS A 516 -1.99 -8.02 -26.89
N GLY A 517 -2.54 -8.00 -28.11
CA GLY A 517 -2.93 -9.17 -28.85
C GLY A 517 -4.43 -9.32 -29.02
N VAL A 518 -4.89 -10.44 -29.53
CA VAL A 518 -6.31 -10.73 -29.73
C VAL A 518 -6.68 -12.04 -29.05
N SER A 519 -7.71 -11.99 -28.21
CA SER A 519 -8.24 -13.17 -27.53
C SER A 519 -8.64 -14.25 -28.52
N SER A 520 -8.30 -15.51 -28.23
CA SER A 520 -8.70 -16.67 -29.03
C SER A 520 -10.22 -16.80 -29.19
N THR A 521 -11.00 -16.23 -28.25
CA THR A 521 -12.47 -16.21 -28.32
C THR A 521 -13.02 -15.19 -29.33
N GLN A 522 -12.22 -14.19 -29.71
CA GLN A 522 -12.57 -13.15 -30.68
C GLN A 522 -11.84 -13.33 -32.02
N ALA A 523 -10.73 -14.05 -32.00
CA ALA A 523 -9.92 -14.30 -33.19
C ALA A 523 -10.75 -14.95 -34.29
N THR A 524 -10.51 -14.50 -35.52
CA THR A 524 -11.25 -14.94 -36.71
C THR A 524 -10.33 -15.58 -37.74
N SER A 525 -10.96 -16.15 -38.76
CA SER A 525 -10.24 -16.65 -39.93
C SER A 525 -11.04 -16.31 -41.21
N SER A 526 -10.34 -16.12 -42.30
CA SER A 526 -10.94 -15.85 -43.62
C SER A 526 -10.28 -16.76 -44.65
N ASN A 527 -11.10 -17.38 -45.49
CA ASN A 527 -10.66 -18.31 -46.52
C ASN A 527 -9.76 -19.45 -46.03
N GLY A 528 -9.91 -19.83 -44.75
CA GLY A 528 -9.09 -20.86 -44.10
C GLY A 528 -7.76 -20.36 -43.54
N PHE A 529 -7.51 -19.06 -43.58
CA PHE A 529 -6.30 -18.42 -43.02
C PHE A 529 -6.63 -17.68 -41.71
N PRO A 530 -5.78 -17.72 -40.66
CA PRO A 530 -5.99 -16.95 -39.45
C PRO A 530 -5.82 -15.45 -39.70
N ASN A 531 -6.61 -14.62 -38.99
CA ASN A 531 -6.68 -13.17 -39.21
C ASN A 531 -5.88 -12.36 -38.19
N ASN A 532 -5.58 -12.94 -37.03
CA ASN A 532 -5.09 -12.19 -35.86
C ASN A 532 -3.72 -12.65 -35.37
N THR A 533 -2.92 -13.22 -36.26
CA THR A 533 -1.48 -13.44 -36.02
C THR A 533 -0.71 -12.12 -36.10
N HIS A 534 0.54 -12.11 -35.65
CA HIS A 534 1.45 -10.94 -35.71
C HIS A 534 0.89 -9.69 -35.03
N LEU A 535 0.05 -9.86 -34.00
CA LEU A 535 -0.63 -8.76 -33.28
C LEU A 535 -1.54 -7.91 -34.19
N ILE A 536 -2.07 -8.47 -35.24
CA ILE A 536 -2.95 -7.73 -36.16
C ILE A 536 -4.36 -7.62 -35.56
N ASN A 537 -4.73 -6.38 -35.25
CA ASN A 537 -6.06 -5.96 -34.82
C ASN A 537 -6.25 -4.48 -35.18
N PHE A 538 -6.85 -4.22 -36.31
CA PHE A 538 -6.87 -2.89 -36.93
C PHE A 538 -7.56 -1.83 -36.06
N ASP A 539 -6.98 -0.64 -36.05
CA ASP A 539 -7.60 0.56 -35.49
C ASP A 539 -8.69 1.07 -36.43
N THR A 540 -9.94 0.94 -35.98
CA THR A 540 -11.12 1.29 -36.82
C THR A 540 -11.33 2.80 -36.98
N SER A 541 -10.60 3.63 -36.25
CA SER A 541 -10.55 5.08 -36.46
C SER A 541 -9.68 5.49 -37.66
N ILE A 542 -8.74 4.61 -38.05
CA ILE A 542 -7.77 4.83 -39.11
C ILE A 542 -8.10 3.96 -40.34
N VAL A 543 -8.42 2.70 -40.07
CA VAL A 543 -8.66 1.68 -41.12
C VAL A 543 -10.15 1.38 -41.21
N SER A 544 -10.68 1.32 -42.43
CA SER A 544 -12.09 1.04 -42.70
C SER A 544 -12.29 -0.21 -43.57
N PRO A 545 -13.47 -0.81 -43.55
CA PRO A 545 -13.80 -1.91 -44.45
C PRO A 545 -13.69 -1.50 -45.92
N THR A 546 -13.23 -2.40 -46.76
CA THR A 546 -13.36 -2.24 -48.23
C THR A 546 -14.73 -2.63 -48.70
N LEU A 547 -15.13 -2.19 -49.91
CA LEU A 547 -16.44 -2.45 -50.50
C LEU A 547 -16.76 -3.96 -50.51
N GLY A 548 -17.91 -4.31 -49.93
CA GLY A 548 -18.39 -5.70 -49.88
C GLY A 548 -17.93 -6.51 -48.66
N ASN A 549 -17.12 -5.94 -47.77
CA ASN A 549 -16.69 -6.61 -46.53
C ASN A 549 -17.21 -5.87 -45.29
N PRO A 550 -17.62 -6.57 -44.25
CA PRO A 550 -18.19 -5.96 -43.05
C PRO A 550 -17.14 -5.34 -42.10
N ALA A 551 -15.88 -5.80 -42.14
CA ALA A 551 -14.79 -5.34 -41.32
C ALA A 551 -13.43 -5.51 -42.01
N PRO A 552 -12.40 -4.73 -41.65
CA PRO A 552 -11.03 -4.99 -42.06
C PRO A 552 -10.55 -6.34 -41.52
N PHE A 553 -9.77 -7.08 -42.33
CA PHE A 553 -9.11 -8.29 -41.86
C PHE A 553 -7.78 -8.55 -42.59
N PHE A 554 -6.94 -9.35 -41.96
CA PHE A 554 -5.66 -9.83 -42.49
C PHE A 554 -5.69 -11.36 -42.60
N GLU A 555 -5.23 -11.92 -43.71
CA GLU A 555 -5.03 -13.36 -43.88
C GLU A 555 -3.54 -13.69 -43.74
N ASP A 556 -3.17 -14.45 -42.71
CA ASP A 556 -1.83 -15.00 -42.59
C ASP A 556 -1.68 -16.19 -43.54
N ARG A 557 -0.82 -16.05 -44.53
CA ARG A 557 -0.55 -17.08 -45.56
C ARG A 557 0.78 -17.81 -45.36
N GLY A 558 1.41 -17.60 -44.19
CA GLY A 558 2.67 -18.23 -43.82
C GLY A 558 3.79 -17.21 -43.59
N THR A 559 4.99 -17.71 -43.37
CA THR A 559 6.13 -16.88 -42.99
C THR A 559 6.36 -15.73 -43.98
N PHE A 560 6.22 -14.50 -43.45
CA PHE A 560 6.37 -13.24 -44.22
C PHE A 560 5.41 -13.10 -45.40
N GLN A 561 4.28 -13.77 -45.38
CA GLN A 561 3.25 -13.72 -46.41
C GLN A 561 1.89 -13.45 -45.80
N GLY A 562 1.20 -12.47 -46.33
CA GLY A 562 -0.14 -12.12 -45.86
C GLY A 562 -0.93 -11.33 -46.87
N ARG A 563 -2.22 -11.11 -46.58
CA ARG A 563 -3.11 -10.31 -47.42
C ARG A 563 -4.03 -9.49 -46.54
N CYS A 564 -4.03 -8.18 -46.76
CA CYS A 564 -4.98 -7.27 -46.14
C CYS A 564 -6.20 -7.06 -47.00
N THR A 565 -7.39 -7.04 -46.41
CA THR A 565 -8.64 -6.66 -47.02
C THR A 565 -9.25 -5.52 -46.24
N LEU A 566 -9.00 -4.28 -46.68
CA LEU A 566 -9.33 -3.07 -45.94
C LEU A 566 -9.27 -1.83 -46.88
N SER A 567 -9.73 -0.69 -46.41
CA SER A 567 -9.51 0.61 -47.01
C SER A 567 -8.78 1.55 -46.04
N PHE A 568 -7.80 2.26 -46.57
CA PHE A 568 -6.92 3.12 -45.81
C PHE A 568 -6.44 4.30 -46.67
N HIS A 569 -6.51 5.54 -46.20
CA HIS A 569 -6.15 6.78 -46.92
C HIS A 569 -6.74 6.90 -48.31
N GLY A 570 -7.94 6.32 -48.51
CA GLY A 570 -8.63 6.30 -49.81
C GLY A 570 -8.22 5.20 -50.76
N GLU A 571 -7.14 4.46 -50.42
CA GLU A 571 -6.72 3.26 -51.14
C GLU A 571 -7.49 2.03 -50.66
N GLN A 572 -7.89 1.19 -51.59
CA GLN A 572 -8.59 -0.06 -51.28
C GLN A 572 -7.66 -1.25 -51.49
N HIS A 573 -7.40 -1.99 -50.41
CA HIS A 573 -6.72 -3.26 -50.47
C HIS A 573 -7.78 -4.36 -50.70
N CYS A 574 -7.67 -5.10 -51.80
CA CYS A 574 -8.55 -6.19 -52.21
C CYS A 574 -10.04 -5.83 -52.32
N PRO A 575 -10.47 -4.86 -53.12
CA PRO A 575 -11.87 -4.51 -53.27
C PRO A 575 -12.68 -5.65 -53.88
N GLY A 576 -13.83 -5.99 -53.23
CA GLY A 576 -14.75 -7.02 -53.74
C GLY A 576 -14.18 -8.44 -53.75
N ASN A 577 -13.19 -8.76 -52.92
CA ASN A 577 -12.42 -10.03 -52.90
C ASN A 577 -11.62 -10.29 -54.18
N ASN A 578 -11.49 -9.31 -55.04
CA ASN A 578 -10.75 -9.40 -56.30
C ASN A 578 -9.34 -8.81 -56.06
N CYS A 579 -8.52 -9.56 -55.35
CA CYS A 579 -7.11 -9.20 -55.18
C CYS A 579 -6.37 -9.70 -56.41
N ASP A 580 -5.57 -8.85 -57.05
CA ASP A 580 -4.55 -9.33 -57.98
C ASP A 580 -3.65 -10.32 -57.22
N ILE A 581 -3.58 -11.53 -57.77
CA ILE A 581 -2.92 -12.69 -57.13
C ILE A 581 -1.40 -12.46 -56.95
N ASP A 582 -0.87 -11.39 -57.51
CA ASP A 582 0.56 -11.06 -57.56
C ASP A 582 1.00 -9.94 -56.58
N ALA A 583 0.08 -9.39 -55.77
CA ALA A 583 0.52 -8.56 -54.68
C ALA A 583 1.12 -9.47 -53.56
N ARG A 584 2.34 -9.86 -53.76
CA ARG A 584 3.16 -10.52 -52.73
C ARG A 584 3.51 -9.47 -51.67
N TYR A 585 2.82 -9.51 -50.60
CA TYR A 585 3.19 -8.80 -49.38
C TYR A 585 4.07 -9.68 -48.52
#